data_2b4e3b349a2b1a77287bb269a569e1c7
#
_entry.id   2b4e3b349a2b1a77287bb269a569e1c7
#
_cell.length_a   1.000
_cell.length_b   1.000
_cell.length_c   1.000
_cell.angle_alpha   90.00
_cell.angle_beta   90.00
_cell.angle_gamma   90.00
#
_symmetry.space_group_name_H-M   'P 1'
#
loop_
_entity.id
_entity.type
_entity.pdbx_description
1 polymer ?
#
loop_
_entity_poly.entity_id
_entity_poly.type
_entity_poly.pdbx_seq_one_letter_code
_entity_poly.pdbx_strand_id
1 'polypeptide(L)'
;SDLISGTIDNHATDHRVRLVFTGQAPHTYSLAGTQYSYIKRESAPAALKTWKADGWFEEPSPTWPLLNYVSVEDDEVMTVMTKSSKEYELIDEGNKDIAVVLFRSYGAMGYPDLHRRPGRPSGLDYMIFQTPKCQMLKENSFDLALTWYESYDGNRICQDYIQYACPQLCFEGQHFDKSVHPISYFPTNPPEQRLPDSWSFLNMDELQGCFGSLVKEKDYWLLRLYNNEIEPVSCGIIHSDEALVYTLTTLDHTIHKD
;
A
#
# COMPACT_ATOMS: atom_id res chain seq x y z
N SER A 1 -12.88 1.70 9.60
CA SER A 1 -11.54 1.07 9.65
C SER A 1 -10.90 1.26 11.01
N ASP A 2 -10.29 0.23 11.53
CA ASP A 2 -9.54 0.24 12.77
C ASP A 2 -8.07 0.45 12.46
N LEU A 3 -7.47 1.51 13.01
CA LEU A 3 -6.06 1.80 12.87
C LEU A 3 -5.28 1.08 13.97
N ILE A 4 -4.22 0.36 13.57
CA ILE A 4 -3.38 -0.44 14.45
C ILE A 4 -1.93 0.01 14.25
N SER A 5 -1.37 0.65 15.27
CA SER A 5 0.02 1.06 15.27
C SER A 5 0.74 0.54 16.52
N GLY A 6 2.02 0.30 16.40
CA GLY A 6 2.81 -0.15 17.53
C GLY A 6 4.29 -0.15 17.26
N THR A 7 5.03 -0.43 18.32
CA THR A 7 6.49 -0.54 18.30
C THR A 7 6.91 -1.85 18.96
N ILE A 8 7.84 -2.55 18.34
CA ILE A 8 8.45 -3.76 18.85
C ILE A 8 9.93 -3.50 19.09
N ASP A 9 10.37 -3.55 20.34
CA ASP A 9 11.79 -3.51 20.69
C ASP A 9 12.37 -4.91 20.54
N ASN A 10 13.11 -5.12 19.44
CA ASN A 10 13.59 -6.44 19.06
C ASN A 10 14.96 -6.74 19.66
N HIS A 11 15.03 -7.75 20.51
CA HIS A 11 16.26 -8.31 21.10
C HIS A 11 16.59 -9.73 20.64
N ALA A 12 15.78 -10.32 19.74
CA ALA A 12 15.99 -11.67 19.23
C ALA A 12 16.58 -11.66 17.82
N THR A 13 17.28 -12.74 17.48
CA THR A 13 17.94 -12.92 16.18
C THR A 13 17.25 -14.02 15.35
N ASP A 14 17.44 -13.97 14.03
CA ASP A 14 17.10 -15.05 13.09
C ASP A 14 15.62 -15.52 13.19
N HIS A 15 14.69 -14.57 13.13
CA HIS A 15 13.26 -14.83 13.21
C HIS A 15 12.43 -13.92 12.29
N ARG A 16 11.15 -14.22 12.19
CA ARG A 16 10.16 -13.45 11.47
C ARG A 16 9.02 -13.07 12.42
N VAL A 17 8.68 -11.78 12.47
CA VAL A 17 7.56 -11.29 13.27
C VAL A 17 6.37 -11.03 12.36
N ARG A 18 5.21 -11.52 12.75
CA ARG A 18 3.95 -11.35 12.02
C ARG A 18 2.86 -10.87 12.95
N LEU A 19 1.98 -10.02 12.44
CA LEU A 19 0.68 -9.75 13.06
C LEU A 19 -0.37 -10.60 12.36
N VAL A 20 -1.20 -11.29 13.14
CA VAL A 20 -2.20 -12.23 12.64
C VAL A 20 -3.58 -11.65 12.85
N PHE A 21 -4.36 -11.62 11.79
CA PHE A 21 -5.76 -11.21 11.78
C PHE A 21 -6.61 -12.46 11.57
N THR A 22 -7.41 -12.80 12.57
CA THR A 22 -8.22 -14.01 12.55
C THR A 22 -9.44 -13.83 11.66
N GLY A 23 -9.52 -14.66 10.63
CA GLY A 23 -10.69 -14.76 9.76
C GLY A 23 -11.76 -15.70 10.33
N GLN A 24 -12.92 -15.71 9.70
CA GLN A 24 -14.07 -16.52 10.16
C GLN A 24 -14.17 -17.86 9.44
N ALA A 25 -13.77 -17.92 8.18
CA ALA A 25 -13.91 -19.11 7.33
C ALA A 25 -12.61 -19.45 6.57
N PRO A 26 -12.48 -20.68 6.08
CA PRO A 26 -11.37 -21.11 5.22
C PRO A 26 -11.36 -20.40 3.88
N HIS A 27 -10.17 -20.02 3.40
CA HIS A 27 -10.00 -19.34 2.13
C HIS A 27 -9.16 -20.17 1.15
N THR A 28 -9.60 -20.23 -0.10
CA THR A 28 -8.84 -20.86 -1.20
C THR A 28 -7.96 -19.85 -1.93
N TYR A 29 -8.22 -18.57 -1.76
CA TYR A 29 -7.45 -17.48 -2.37
C TYR A 29 -7.52 -16.20 -1.51
N SER A 30 -6.69 -15.24 -1.87
CA SER A 30 -6.71 -13.88 -1.41
C SER A 30 -6.59 -12.90 -2.58
N LEU A 31 -7.00 -11.65 -2.36
CA LEU A 31 -6.89 -10.56 -3.32
C LEU A 31 -5.87 -9.56 -2.76
N ALA A 32 -4.72 -9.45 -3.40
CA ALA A 32 -3.64 -8.59 -2.92
C ALA A 32 -3.42 -7.42 -3.87
N GLY A 33 -3.43 -6.19 -3.33
CA GLY A 33 -3.18 -4.99 -4.10
C GLY A 33 -1.75 -4.96 -4.65
N THR A 34 -1.64 -4.56 -5.90
CA THR A 34 -0.39 -4.34 -6.63
C THR A 34 -0.44 -2.99 -7.32
N GLN A 35 0.53 -2.70 -8.18
CA GLN A 35 0.58 -1.41 -8.86
C GLN A 35 -0.54 -1.27 -9.90
N TYR A 36 -1.45 -0.33 -9.67
CA TYR A 36 -2.62 -0.04 -10.52
C TYR A 36 -3.58 -1.22 -10.75
N SER A 37 -3.54 -2.25 -9.89
CA SER A 37 -4.35 -3.45 -10.01
C SER A 37 -4.33 -4.25 -8.71
N TYR A 38 -4.96 -5.42 -8.73
CA TYR A 38 -4.82 -6.46 -7.72
C TYR A 38 -4.47 -7.79 -8.36
N ILE A 39 -3.99 -8.72 -7.55
CA ILE A 39 -3.71 -10.09 -7.99
C ILE A 39 -4.48 -11.04 -7.08
N LYS A 40 -5.26 -11.93 -7.71
CA LYS A 40 -5.85 -13.08 -7.05
C LYS A 40 -4.78 -14.17 -6.89
N ARG A 41 -4.52 -14.59 -5.66
CA ARG A 41 -3.49 -15.56 -5.32
C ARG A 41 -4.11 -16.73 -4.59
N GLU A 42 -3.76 -17.94 -4.99
CA GLU A 42 -4.12 -19.15 -4.25
C GLU A 42 -3.55 -19.08 -2.82
N SER A 43 -4.28 -19.63 -1.84
CA SER A 43 -3.86 -19.65 -0.43
C SER A 43 -2.51 -20.34 -0.26
N ALA A 44 -2.26 -21.38 -1.04
CA ALA A 44 -0.96 -22.04 -1.11
C ALA A 44 -0.66 -22.46 -2.56
N PRO A 45 0.62 -22.37 -3.00
CA PRO A 45 1.01 -22.83 -4.32
C PRO A 45 0.64 -24.30 -4.53
N ALA A 46 0.00 -24.64 -5.65
CA ALA A 46 -0.37 -26.03 -5.98
C ALA A 46 0.85 -26.97 -5.94
N ALA A 47 1.99 -26.47 -6.41
CA ALA A 47 3.25 -27.21 -6.41
C ALA A 47 3.83 -27.51 -5.01
N LEU A 48 3.29 -26.93 -3.93
CA LEU A 48 3.77 -27.18 -2.57
C LEU A 48 3.73 -28.67 -2.17
N LYS A 49 2.81 -29.45 -2.74
CA LYS A 49 2.68 -30.88 -2.47
C LYS A 49 3.57 -31.76 -3.37
N THR A 50 3.97 -31.28 -4.51
CA THR A 50 4.62 -32.08 -5.57
C THR A 50 6.03 -31.63 -5.94
N TRP A 51 6.49 -30.47 -5.48
CA TRP A 51 7.72 -29.81 -5.91
C TRP A 51 8.97 -30.71 -5.92
N LYS A 52 9.10 -31.63 -4.94
CA LYS A 52 10.23 -32.57 -4.89
C LYS A 52 10.12 -33.63 -6.00
N ALA A 53 8.92 -34.15 -6.21
CA ALA A 53 8.66 -35.14 -7.26
C ALA A 53 8.81 -34.54 -8.66
N ASP A 54 8.46 -33.24 -8.80
CA ASP A 54 8.58 -32.48 -10.04
C ASP A 54 10.02 -31.98 -10.30
N GLY A 55 10.97 -32.29 -9.40
CA GLY A 55 12.39 -31.94 -9.55
C GLY A 55 12.72 -30.46 -9.32
N TRP A 56 11.89 -29.74 -8.59
CA TRP A 56 12.18 -28.36 -8.23
C TRP A 56 13.31 -28.28 -7.19
N PHE A 57 14.17 -27.31 -7.35
CA PHE A 57 15.27 -27.08 -6.41
C PHE A 57 14.85 -26.40 -5.11
N GLU A 58 13.71 -25.74 -5.12
CA GLU A 58 13.19 -24.97 -3.99
C GLU A 58 11.75 -25.31 -3.72
N GLU A 59 11.38 -25.34 -2.46
CA GLU A 59 9.99 -25.42 -2.03
C GLU A 59 9.27 -24.11 -2.35
N PRO A 60 8.13 -24.15 -3.04
CA PRO A 60 7.32 -22.95 -3.25
C PRO A 60 6.91 -22.33 -1.92
N SER A 61 6.98 -21.02 -1.81
CA SER A 61 6.60 -20.31 -0.59
C SER A 61 5.12 -19.92 -0.65
N PRO A 62 4.34 -20.18 0.41
CA PRO A 62 2.98 -19.65 0.54
C PRO A 62 2.97 -18.17 1.03
N THR A 63 4.15 -17.57 1.22
CA THR A 63 4.26 -16.15 1.54
C THR A 63 4.23 -15.34 0.25
N TRP A 64 3.25 -14.45 0.13
CA TRP A 64 3.00 -13.65 -1.05
C TRP A 64 3.35 -12.18 -0.84
N PRO A 65 3.79 -11.47 -1.89
CA PRO A 65 3.97 -10.02 -1.82
C PRO A 65 2.61 -9.30 -1.87
N LEU A 66 2.56 -8.14 -1.24
CA LEU A 66 1.50 -7.14 -1.38
C LEU A 66 2.10 -5.74 -1.50
N LEU A 67 1.39 -4.81 -2.13
CA LEU A 67 1.82 -3.42 -2.21
C LEU A 67 1.20 -2.58 -1.10
N ASN A 68 -0.09 -2.66 -0.94
CA ASN A 68 -0.90 -1.77 -0.11
C ASN A 68 -1.93 -2.49 0.76
N TYR A 69 -2.57 -3.54 0.27
CA TYR A 69 -3.57 -4.29 1.02
C TYR A 69 -3.60 -5.77 0.63
N VAL A 70 -4.23 -6.56 1.49
CA VAL A 70 -4.69 -7.92 1.21
C VAL A 70 -6.10 -8.10 1.73
N SER A 71 -6.95 -8.75 0.94
CA SER A 71 -8.34 -9.05 1.27
C SER A 71 -8.62 -10.53 1.17
N VAL A 72 -9.51 -11.01 2.03
CA VAL A 72 -10.15 -12.32 1.94
C VAL A 72 -11.66 -12.14 1.98
N GLU A 73 -12.38 -12.98 1.25
CA GLU A 73 -13.83 -12.87 1.06
C GLU A 73 -14.53 -14.01 1.79
N ASP A 74 -15.46 -13.62 2.65
CA ASP A 74 -16.44 -14.46 3.35
C ASP A 74 -17.84 -13.89 3.12
N ASP A 75 -18.67 -13.87 4.18
CA ASP A 75 -19.92 -13.10 4.21
C ASP A 75 -19.65 -11.59 4.06
N GLU A 76 -18.51 -11.15 4.53
CA GLU A 76 -17.94 -9.82 4.37
C GLU A 76 -16.49 -9.95 3.88
N VAL A 77 -15.94 -8.88 3.33
CA VAL A 77 -14.55 -8.82 2.89
C VAL A 77 -13.67 -8.24 3.98
N MET A 78 -12.85 -9.07 4.61
CA MET A 78 -11.83 -8.61 5.55
C MET A 78 -10.60 -8.11 4.79
N THR A 79 -10.23 -6.85 4.99
CA THR A 79 -9.10 -6.21 4.32
C THR A 79 -8.11 -5.67 5.33
N VAL A 80 -6.85 -6.06 5.18
CA VAL A 80 -5.71 -5.50 5.93
C VAL A 80 -4.90 -4.61 5.01
N MET A 81 -4.78 -3.34 5.39
CA MET A 81 -3.97 -2.35 4.68
C MET A 81 -2.66 -2.11 5.42
N THR A 82 -1.59 -1.83 4.68
CA THR A 82 -0.25 -1.61 5.25
C THR A 82 0.53 -0.54 4.53
N LYS A 83 1.26 0.30 5.28
CA LYS A 83 2.17 1.30 4.70
C LYS A 83 3.55 0.72 4.41
N SER A 84 4.06 -0.14 5.27
CA SER A 84 5.45 -0.60 5.23
C SER A 84 5.62 -2.10 5.00
N SER A 85 4.73 -2.93 5.53
CA SER A 85 4.78 -4.39 5.34
C SER A 85 4.48 -4.77 3.89
N LYS A 86 5.25 -5.70 3.33
CA LYS A 86 5.16 -6.06 1.90
C LYS A 86 4.97 -7.56 1.67
N GLU A 87 4.71 -8.32 2.73
CA GLU A 87 4.53 -9.76 2.66
C GLU A 87 3.41 -10.21 3.59
N TYR A 88 2.64 -11.18 3.13
CA TYR A 88 1.62 -11.85 3.93
C TYR A 88 1.57 -13.34 3.59
N GLU A 89 0.89 -14.08 4.43
CA GLU A 89 0.61 -15.52 4.27
C GLU A 89 -0.77 -15.80 4.84
N LEU A 90 -1.56 -16.64 4.19
CA LEU A 90 -2.75 -17.19 4.81
C LEU A 90 -2.34 -18.41 5.63
N ILE A 91 -2.75 -18.48 6.87
CA ILE A 91 -2.33 -19.50 7.84
C ILE A 91 -3.52 -20.09 8.59
N ASP A 92 -3.21 -21.07 9.47
CA ASP A 92 -4.15 -21.83 10.28
C ASP A 92 -5.01 -22.83 9.48
N GLU A 93 -5.88 -23.55 10.16
CA GLU A 93 -6.75 -24.55 9.55
C GLU A 93 -7.62 -23.93 8.45
N GLY A 94 -7.44 -24.41 7.21
CA GLY A 94 -8.16 -23.91 6.05
C GLY A 94 -7.68 -22.54 5.53
N ASN A 95 -6.54 -22.03 6.00
CA ASN A 95 -6.00 -20.74 5.58
C ASN A 95 -6.94 -19.54 5.88
N LYS A 96 -7.55 -19.54 7.04
CA LYS A 96 -8.54 -18.51 7.43
C LYS A 96 -7.92 -17.21 7.90
N ASP A 97 -6.69 -17.23 8.44
CA ASP A 97 -6.05 -16.10 9.07
C ASP A 97 -5.09 -15.38 8.11
N ILE A 98 -5.11 -14.05 8.11
CA ILE A 98 -4.13 -13.25 7.38
C ILE A 98 -2.96 -12.93 8.33
N ALA A 99 -1.78 -13.45 8.03
CA ALA A 99 -0.54 -13.16 8.75
C ALA A 99 0.33 -12.19 7.96
N VAL A 100 0.36 -10.92 8.37
CA VAL A 100 1.19 -9.87 7.75
C VAL A 100 2.56 -9.86 8.38
N VAL A 101 3.62 -9.91 7.57
CA VAL A 101 5.01 -9.86 8.04
C VAL A 101 5.36 -8.42 8.39
N LEU A 102 5.64 -8.16 9.67
CA LEU A 102 6.07 -6.85 10.14
C LEU A 102 7.55 -6.61 9.82
N PHE A 103 8.40 -7.57 10.14
CA PHE A 103 9.81 -7.58 9.74
C PHE A 103 10.39 -9.00 9.76
N ARG A 104 11.55 -9.15 9.11
CA ARG A 104 12.39 -10.33 9.13
C ARG A 104 13.73 -9.98 9.77
N SER A 105 14.26 -10.89 10.58
CA SER A 105 15.54 -10.79 11.26
C SER A 105 16.44 -11.94 10.79
N TYR A 106 17.60 -11.61 10.26
CA TYR A 106 18.57 -12.62 9.79
C TYR A 106 20.01 -12.09 9.84
N GLY A 107 20.94 -12.93 10.28
CA GLY A 107 22.35 -12.56 10.48
C GLY A 107 23.25 -12.86 9.30
N ALA A 108 22.81 -13.68 8.35
CA ALA A 108 23.58 -14.02 7.16
C ALA A 108 22.67 -14.46 6.00
N MET A 109 23.20 -14.37 4.80
CA MET A 109 22.61 -14.88 3.56
C MET A 109 23.54 -15.91 2.91
N GLY A 110 22.97 -16.79 2.07
CA GLY A 110 23.74 -17.76 1.32
C GLY A 110 24.01 -19.05 2.08
N TYR A 111 23.23 -19.37 3.11
CA TYR A 111 23.32 -20.68 3.75
C TYR A 111 23.04 -21.80 2.76
N PRO A 112 23.88 -22.86 2.71
CA PRO A 112 23.60 -24.02 1.88
C PRO A 112 22.40 -24.78 2.42
N ASP A 113 22.08 -25.62 2.90
CA ASP A 113 21.10 -26.54 3.45
C ASP A 113 19.89 -25.91 4.16
N LEU A 114 19.28 -24.90 3.57
CA LEU A 114 18.01 -24.38 4.06
C LEU A 114 16.88 -25.41 3.84
N HIS A 115 15.97 -25.54 4.80
CA HIS A 115 14.86 -26.51 4.74
C HIS A 115 14.07 -26.42 3.42
N ARG A 116 13.80 -25.21 2.95
CA ARG A 116 13.08 -24.96 1.69
C ARG A 116 13.98 -24.90 0.45
N ARG A 117 15.29 -24.99 0.63
CA ARG A 117 16.29 -24.91 -0.43
C ARG A 117 17.51 -25.79 -0.08
N PRO A 118 17.31 -27.11 0.01
CA PRO A 118 18.37 -28.03 0.45
C PRO A 118 19.51 -28.09 -0.56
N GLY A 119 20.73 -28.16 -0.05
CA GLY A 119 21.93 -28.37 -0.86
C GLY A 119 22.30 -27.23 -1.79
N ARG A 120 21.67 -26.04 -1.64
CA ARG A 120 21.89 -24.95 -2.57
C ARG A 120 21.95 -23.58 -1.88
N PRO A 121 23.09 -22.86 -1.94
CA PRO A 121 23.18 -21.52 -1.39
C PRO A 121 22.38 -20.53 -2.21
N SER A 122 21.90 -19.48 -1.56
CA SER A 122 21.26 -18.36 -2.21
C SER A 122 22.34 -17.41 -2.75
N GLY A 123 22.37 -17.18 -4.06
CA GLY A 123 23.27 -16.23 -4.67
C GLY A 123 24.57 -16.85 -5.14
N LEU A 124 25.70 -16.22 -4.85
CA LEU A 124 27.01 -16.65 -5.31
C LEU A 124 27.44 -17.97 -4.67
N ASP A 125 28.10 -18.80 -5.44
CA ASP A 125 28.50 -20.16 -5.09
C ASP A 125 29.16 -20.26 -3.72
N TYR A 126 28.49 -20.96 -2.80
CA TYR A 126 28.96 -21.31 -1.46
C TYR A 126 29.48 -20.16 -0.57
N MET A 127 29.12 -18.93 -0.89
CA MET A 127 29.51 -17.77 -0.07
C MET A 127 28.42 -17.41 0.92
N ILE A 128 28.75 -17.42 2.20
CA ILE A 128 27.91 -16.92 3.28
C ILE A 128 28.28 -15.46 3.54
N PHE A 129 27.31 -14.56 3.33
CA PHE A 129 27.47 -13.13 3.60
C PHE A 129 26.91 -12.78 4.97
N GLN A 130 27.76 -12.25 5.84
CA GLN A 130 27.34 -11.76 7.15
C GLN A 130 26.57 -10.45 7.02
N THR A 131 25.38 -10.42 7.58
CA THR A 131 24.45 -9.27 7.52
C THR A 131 23.95 -8.89 8.93
N PRO A 132 24.85 -8.54 9.87
CA PRO A 132 24.46 -8.35 11.28
C PRO A 132 23.45 -7.22 11.48
N LYS A 133 23.45 -6.20 10.62
CA LYS A 133 22.46 -5.11 10.68
C LYS A 133 21.03 -5.56 10.28
N CYS A 134 20.92 -6.64 9.52
CA CYS A 134 19.62 -7.22 9.14
C CYS A 134 18.96 -8.01 10.28
N GLN A 135 19.61 -8.15 11.43
CA GLN A 135 19.01 -8.70 12.64
C GLN A 135 17.94 -7.78 13.24
N MET A 136 17.86 -6.53 12.79
CA MET A 136 16.84 -5.58 13.22
C MET A 136 16.76 -5.42 14.75
N LEU A 137 17.90 -5.48 15.45
CA LEU A 137 18.02 -5.33 16.91
C LEU A 137 17.82 -3.86 17.30
N LYS A 138 16.61 -3.43 17.25
CA LYS A 138 16.17 -2.04 17.52
C LYS A 138 14.66 -1.99 17.66
N GLU A 139 14.15 -0.83 18.02
CA GLU A 139 12.72 -0.54 17.90
C GLU A 139 12.30 -0.52 16.43
N ASN A 140 11.26 -1.29 16.13
CA ASN A 140 10.66 -1.41 14.82
C ASN A 140 9.19 -1.01 14.93
N SER A 141 8.81 0.08 14.30
CA SER A 141 7.42 0.57 14.29
C SER A 141 6.64 0.00 13.11
N PHE A 142 5.34 -0.17 13.30
CA PHE A 142 4.43 -0.61 12.26
C PHE A 142 3.11 0.15 12.33
N ASP A 143 2.49 0.32 11.16
CA ASP A 143 1.15 0.86 10.97
C ASP A 143 0.36 -0.03 10.02
N LEU A 144 -0.82 -0.45 10.46
CA LEU A 144 -1.77 -1.24 9.70
C LEU A 144 -3.17 -0.65 9.86
N ALA A 145 -4.07 -0.96 8.94
CA ALA A 145 -5.49 -0.68 9.09
C ALA A 145 -6.29 -1.96 8.78
N LEU A 146 -7.33 -2.22 9.56
CA LEU A 146 -8.27 -3.31 9.36
C LEU A 146 -9.63 -2.74 9.00
N THR A 147 -10.23 -3.25 7.93
CA THR A 147 -11.53 -2.80 7.43
C THR A 147 -12.33 -3.98 6.91
N TRP A 148 -13.66 -3.89 7.03
CA TRP A 148 -14.61 -4.82 6.43
C TRP A 148 -15.45 -4.11 5.39
N TYR A 149 -15.77 -4.83 4.31
CA TYR A 149 -16.65 -4.39 3.24
C TYR A 149 -17.72 -5.46 2.99
N GLU A 150 -18.90 -5.06 2.55
CA GLU A 150 -19.97 -5.99 2.19
C GLU A 150 -19.62 -6.88 0.99
N SER A 151 -18.82 -6.35 0.07
CA SER A 151 -18.30 -7.07 -1.11
C SER A 151 -16.96 -6.48 -1.53
N TYR A 152 -16.18 -7.25 -2.29
CA TYR A 152 -14.92 -6.75 -2.82
C TYR A 152 -15.16 -5.66 -3.87
N ASP A 153 -14.53 -4.53 -3.64
CA ASP A 153 -14.44 -3.39 -4.56
C ASP A 153 -13.02 -2.82 -4.48
N GLY A 154 -12.18 -3.19 -5.44
CA GLY A 154 -10.77 -2.81 -5.47
C GLY A 154 -10.56 -1.31 -5.63
N ASN A 155 -11.48 -0.60 -6.31
CA ASN A 155 -11.40 0.85 -6.43
C ASN A 155 -11.68 1.53 -5.09
N ARG A 156 -12.71 1.09 -4.38
CA ARG A 156 -13.06 1.58 -3.05
C ARG A 156 -11.94 1.32 -2.05
N ILE A 157 -11.40 0.12 -2.03
CA ILE A 157 -10.29 -0.27 -1.15
C ILE A 157 -9.06 0.61 -1.42
N CYS A 158 -8.74 0.88 -2.69
CA CYS A 158 -7.62 1.77 -3.04
C CYS A 158 -7.86 3.23 -2.63
N GLN A 159 -9.07 3.75 -2.75
CA GLN A 159 -9.41 5.09 -2.27
C GLN A 159 -9.26 5.18 -0.73
N ASP A 160 -9.77 4.20 0.00
CA ASP A 160 -9.64 4.15 1.46
C ASP A 160 -8.17 3.98 1.88
N TYR A 161 -7.38 3.21 1.12
CA TYR A 161 -5.93 3.11 1.33
C TYR A 161 -5.22 4.46 1.17
N ILE A 162 -5.56 5.25 0.15
CA ILE A 162 -4.97 6.57 -0.06
C ILE A 162 -5.27 7.49 1.13
N GLN A 163 -6.50 7.47 1.64
CA GLN A 163 -6.87 8.25 2.82
C GLN A 163 -6.09 7.82 4.07
N TYR A 164 -5.89 6.51 4.24
CA TYR A 164 -5.09 5.96 5.33
C TYR A 164 -3.60 6.26 5.18
N ALA A 165 -3.04 6.11 3.99
CA ALA A 165 -1.59 6.17 3.75
C ALA A 165 -1.05 7.59 3.59
N CYS A 166 -1.88 8.52 3.08
CA CYS A 166 -1.49 9.89 2.79
C CYS A 166 -2.04 10.82 3.88
N PRO A 167 -1.19 11.32 4.79
CA PRO A 167 -1.64 12.23 5.83
C PRO A 167 -2.08 13.56 5.23
N GLN A 168 -3.09 14.16 5.85
CA GLN A 168 -3.46 15.54 5.55
C GLN A 168 -2.33 16.48 5.98
N LEU A 169 -1.98 17.41 5.12
CA LEU A 169 -0.99 18.43 5.41
C LEU A 169 -1.69 19.73 5.83
N CYS A 170 -1.27 20.28 6.96
CA CYS A 170 -1.74 21.58 7.41
C CYS A 170 -0.65 22.62 7.17
N PHE A 171 -1.05 23.75 6.61
CA PHE A 171 -0.17 24.90 6.42
C PHE A 171 -0.76 26.09 7.16
N GLU A 172 0.08 26.75 7.93
CA GLU A 172 -0.24 28.03 8.53
C GLU A 172 0.57 29.10 7.81
N GLY A 173 -0.11 30.10 7.26
CA GLY A 173 0.52 31.25 6.62
C GLY A 173 0.05 32.53 7.28
N GLN A 174 0.98 33.39 7.69
CA GLN A 174 0.67 34.73 8.20
C GLN A 174 1.36 35.78 7.34
N HIS A 175 0.58 36.77 6.94
CA HIS A 175 1.12 37.96 6.26
C HIS A 175 1.16 39.12 7.22
N PHE A 176 2.36 39.67 7.47
CA PHE A 176 2.57 40.81 8.32
C PHE A 176 2.84 42.07 7.50
N ASP A 177 2.00 43.07 7.66
CA ASP A 177 2.30 44.40 7.13
C ASP A 177 3.22 45.16 8.09
N LYS A 178 4.53 45.09 7.80
CA LYS A 178 5.56 45.76 8.58
C LYS A 178 5.45 47.29 8.56
N SER A 179 4.74 47.85 7.59
CA SER A 179 4.57 49.31 7.48
C SER A 179 3.58 49.86 8.51
N VAL A 180 2.61 49.04 8.88
CA VAL A 180 1.54 49.45 9.81
C VAL A 180 1.87 49.10 11.27
N HIS A 181 2.49 47.91 11.51
CA HIS A 181 2.80 47.44 12.86
C HIS A 181 4.21 46.84 12.96
N PRO A 182 5.28 47.68 12.92
CA PRO A 182 6.66 47.18 12.86
C PRO A 182 7.11 46.47 14.14
N ILE A 183 6.39 46.60 15.26
CA ILE A 183 6.76 46.05 16.58
C ILE A 183 5.69 45.08 17.10
N SER A 184 4.63 44.82 16.35
CA SER A 184 3.55 43.95 16.79
C SER A 184 3.95 42.47 16.70
N TYR A 185 3.88 41.76 17.82
CA TYR A 185 4.02 40.32 17.88
C TYR A 185 2.75 39.57 17.46
N PHE A 186 1.63 40.29 17.40
CA PHE A 186 0.33 39.73 17.00
C PHE A 186 -0.17 40.41 15.74
N PRO A 187 -0.55 39.69 14.70
CA PRO A 187 -1.15 40.31 13.54
C PRO A 187 -2.49 40.92 13.94
N THR A 188 -2.56 42.24 13.84
CA THR A 188 -3.80 43.00 14.13
C THR A 188 -4.59 43.30 12.86
N ASN A 189 -3.96 43.12 11.70
CA ASN A 189 -4.62 43.34 10.43
C ASN A 189 -5.36 42.09 9.99
N PRO A 190 -6.69 42.14 9.83
CA PRO A 190 -7.39 41.06 9.18
C PRO A 190 -6.87 40.90 7.75
N PRO A 191 -6.85 39.68 7.19
CA PRO A 191 -6.50 39.50 5.79
C PRO A 191 -7.45 40.31 4.90
N GLU A 192 -6.92 40.99 3.87
CA GLU A 192 -7.71 41.74 2.91
C GLU A 192 -8.75 40.91 2.20
N GLN A 193 -8.45 39.65 1.99
CA GLN A 193 -9.37 38.64 1.47
C GLN A 193 -9.49 37.48 2.44
N ARG A 194 -10.73 37.15 2.80
CA ARG A 194 -11.01 35.94 3.56
C ARG A 194 -11.02 34.76 2.61
N LEU A 195 -10.19 33.75 2.88
CA LEU A 195 -10.26 32.49 2.15
C LEU A 195 -11.61 31.81 2.43
N PRO A 196 -12.16 31.07 1.45
CA PRO A 196 -13.33 30.25 1.68
C PRO A 196 -13.02 29.17 2.73
N ASP A 197 -14.05 28.76 3.46
CA ASP A 197 -13.90 27.70 4.49
C ASP A 197 -13.49 26.35 3.88
N SER A 198 -13.87 26.12 2.62
CA SER A 198 -13.43 24.98 1.83
C SER A 198 -13.26 25.37 0.36
N TRP A 199 -12.30 24.75 -0.30
CA TRP A 199 -12.08 24.93 -1.73
C TRP A 199 -11.47 23.66 -2.32
N SER A 200 -11.92 23.28 -3.52
CA SER A 200 -11.36 22.18 -4.27
C SER A 200 -11.02 22.62 -5.69
N PHE A 201 -9.84 22.23 -6.16
CA PHE A 201 -9.43 22.44 -7.54
C PHE A 201 -10.16 21.49 -8.49
N LEU A 202 -10.34 20.23 -8.08
CA LEU A 202 -11.09 19.21 -8.80
C LEU A 202 -12.14 18.61 -7.87
N ASN A 203 -13.37 18.48 -8.34
CA ASN A 203 -14.36 17.63 -7.71
C ASN A 203 -14.30 16.26 -8.39
N MET A 204 -14.06 15.21 -7.60
CA MET A 204 -13.96 13.82 -8.02
C MET A 204 -14.97 12.92 -7.28
N ASP A 205 -16.07 13.49 -6.78
CA ASP A 205 -17.09 12.73 -6.03
C ASP A 205 -17.74 11.64 -6.88
N GLU A 206 -17.78 11.81 -8.20
CA GLU A 206 -18.29 10.83 -9.15
C GLU A 206 -17.22 9.91 -9.75
N LEU A 207 -15.98 9.96 -9.22
CA LEU A 207 -14.92 9.06 -9.66
C LEU A 207 -15.15 7.65 -9.11
N GLN A 208 -15.52 6.73 -9.98
CA GLN A 208 -15.65 5.30 -9.64
C GLN A 208 -14.31 4.56 -9.66
N GLY A 209 -13.29 5.12 -10.32
CA GLY A 209 -11.93 4.61 -10.32
C GLY A 209 -11.08 5.16 -9.18
N CYS A 210 -9.79 5.05 -9.33
CA CYS A 210 -8.79 5.48 -8.34
C CYS A 210 -8.04 6.73 -8.81
N PHE A 211 -7.81 7.65 -7.89
CA PHE A 211 -6.89 8.77 -8.09
C PHE A 211 -5.45 8.27 -7.99
N GLY A 212 -4.65 8.59 -8.97
CA GLY A 212 -3.22 8.26 -8.98
C GLY A 212 -2.34 9.44 -8.58
N SER A 213 -2.44 10.54 -9.32
CA SER A 213 -1.67 11.76 -9.04
C SER A 213 -2.22 12.96 -9.80
N LEU A 214 -1.95 14.15 -9.27
CA LEU A 214 -2.12 15.42 -9.97
C LEU A 214 -0.79 16.17 -9.90
N VAL A 215 -0.19 16.42 -11.05
CA VAL A 215 1.13 17.07 -11.17
C VAL A 215 1.02 18.29 -12.06
N LYS A 216 1.54 19.41 -11.60
CA LYS A 216 1.65 20.63 -12.42
C LYS A 216 2.92 20.57 -13.24
N GLU A 217 2.76 20.59 -14.54
CA GLU A 217 3.81 20.86 -15.51
C GLU A 217 3.82 22.36 -15.85
N LYS A 218 4.71 22.78 -16.75
CA LYS A 218 4.86 24.21 -17.06
C LYS A 218 3.55 24.87 -17.53
N ASP A 219 2.87 24.26 -18.47
CA ASP A 219 1.71 24.83 -19.19
C ASP A 219 0.41 24.04 -19.00
N TYR A 220 0.44 22.91 -18.28
CA TYR A 220 -0.70 22.04 -18.08
C TYR A 220 -0.65 21.31 -16.74
N TRP A 221 -1.75 20.70 -16.36
CA TRP A 221 -1.83 19.75 -15.25
C TRP A 221 -1.98 18.35 -15.79
N LEU A 222 -1.21 17.41 -15.22
CA LEU A 222 -1.30 16.01 -15.53
C LEU A 222 -2.06 15.29 -14.41
N LEU A 223 -3.27 14.85 -14.73
CA LEU A 223 -4.10 14.04 -13.85
C LEU A 223 -3.97 12.59 -14.26
N ARG A 224 -3.57 11.73 -13.33
CA ARG A 224 -3.56 10.27 -13.52
C ARG A 224 -4.65 9.63 -12.73
N LEU A 225 -5.46 8.86 -13.44
CA LEU A 225 -6.51 8.01 -12.89
C LEU A 225 -6.27 6.59 -13.35
N TYR A 226 -6.76 5.62 -12.58
CA TYR A 226 -6.72 4.22 -12.98
C TYR A 226 -7.95 3.49 -12.46
N ASN A 227 -8.27 2.37 -13.10
CA ASN A 227 -9.30 1.44 -12.69
C ASN A 227 -8.64 0.21 -12.07
N ASN A 228 -8.97 -0.09 -10.82
CA ASN A 228 -8.45 -1.27 -10.11
C ASN A 228 -9.38 -2.48 -10.24
N GLU A 229 -10.35 -2.40 -11.15
CA GLU A 229 -11.29 -3.48 -11.45
C GLU A 229 -11.11 -3.99 -12.89
N ILE A 230 -11.61 -5.20 -13.15
CA ILE A 230 -11.60 -5.80 -14.49
C ILE A 230 -12.63 -5.11 -15.39
N GLU A 231 -13.78 -4.78 -14.82
CA GLU A 231 -14.87 -4.14 -15.57
C GLU A 231 -14.63 -2.64 -15.73
N PRO A 232 -15.01 -2.04 -16.84
CA PRO A 232 -14.92 -0.60 -17.06
C PRO A 232 -15.75 0.18 -16.03
N VAL A 233 -15.21 1.29 -15.56
CA VAL A 233 -15.90 2.22 -14.65
C VAL A 233 -16.03 3.61 -15.25
N SER A 234 -17.05 4.34 -14.82
CA SER A 234 -17.25 5.73 -15.22
C SER A 234 -16.40 6.67 -14.36
N CYS A 235 -16.02 7.81 -14.94
CA CYS A 235 -15.26 8.83 -14.26
C CYS A 235 -15.86 10.19 -14.55
N GLY A 236 -16.52 10.79 -13.55
CA GLY A 236 -16.93 12.19 -13.58
C GLY A 236 -15.87 13.07 -12.91
N ILE A 237 -15.41 14.10 -13.59
CA ILE A 237 -14.48 15.09 -13.07
C ILE A 237 -15.03 16.48 -13.34
N ILE A 238 -15.21 17.27 -12.29
CA ILE A 238 -15.63 18.65 -12.37
C ILE A 238 -14.51 19.52 -11.82
N HIS A 239 -14.15 20.56 -12.53
CA HIS A 239 -13.16 21.55 -12.08
C HIS A 239 -13.81 22.93 -11.87
N SER A 240 -13.14 23.78 -11.14
CA SER A 240 -13.61 25.11 -10.80
C SER A 240 -13.46 26.15 -11.93
N ASP A 241 -12.68 25.82 -12.97
CA ASP A 241 -12.43 26.70 -14.12
C ASP A 241 -13.00 26.10 -15.40
N GLU A 242 -14.04 26.72 -15.94
CA GLU A 242 -14.73 26.29 -17.18
C GLU A 242 -13.85 26.40 -18.44
N ALA A 243 -12.72 27.10 -18.37
CA ALA A 243 -11.78 27.25 -19.48
C ALA A 243 -10.81 26.05 -19.64
N LEU A 244 -10.81 25.08 -18.73
CA LEU A 244 -9.93 23.93 -18.82
C LEU A 244 -10.42 22.94 -19.91
N VAL A 245 -9.48 22.51 -20.72
CA VAL A 245 -9.71 21.49 -21.75
C VAL A 245 -8.97 20.23 -21.36
N TYR A 246 -9.67 19.10 -21.37
CA TYR A 246 -9.07 17.78 -21.11
C TYR A 246 -8.59 17.16 -22.41
N THR A 247 -7.38 16.62 -22.35
CA THR A 247 -6.79 15.85 -23.45
C THR A 247 -6.32 14.50 -22.90
N LEU A 248 -6.79 13.42 -23.51
CA LEU A 248 -6.36 12.08 -23.13
C LEU A 248 -4.93 11.84 -23.65
N THR A 249 -4.06 11.31 -22.80
CA THR A 249 -2.68 10.95 -23.14
C THR A 249 -2.36 9.53 -22.76
N THR A 250 -1.36 8.96 -23.38
CA THR A 250 -0.71 7.72 -22.94
C THR A 250 0.18 7.98 -21.72
N LEU A 251 0.74 6.93 -21.09
CA LEU A 251 1.60 7.06 -19.92
C LEU A 251 2.91 7.82 -20.20
N ASP A 252 3.38 7.84 -21.43
CA ASP A 252 4.54 8.63 -21.89
C ASP A 252 4.17 10.06 -22.31
N HIS A 253 2.96 10.51 -21.99
CA HIS A 253 2.40 11.84 -22.25
C HIS A 253 2.15 12.14 -23.76
N THR A 254 2.14 11.13 -24.60
CA THR A 254 1.74 11.28 -25.99
C THR A 254 0.22 11.44 -26.08
N ILE A 255 -0.25 12.43 -26.84
CA ILE A 255 -1.68 12.65 -27.04
C ILE A 255 -2.29 11.44 -27.74
N HIS A 256 -3.32 10.87 -27.16
CA HIS A 256 -4.07 9.79 -27.79
C HIS A 256 -4.80 10.38 -29.01
N LYS A 257 -4.54 9.82 -30.18
CA LYS A 257 -5.25 10.15 -31.40
C LYS A 257 -6.27 9.06 -31.62
N ASP A 258 -7.55 9.42 -31.54
CA ASP A 258 -8.65 8.54 -31.90
C ASP A 258 -8.59 8.12 -33.39
#